data_abac264aa1e70a16ae5bcdb7c6321e80
#
_entry.id   abac264aa1e70a16ae5bcdb7c6321e80
#
_cell.length_a   1.000
_cell.length_b   1.000
_cell.length_c   1.000
_cell.angle_alpha   90.00
_cell.angle_beta   90.00
_cell.angle_gamma   90.00
#
_symmetry.space_group_name_H-M   'P 1'
#
loop_
_entity.id
_entity.type
_entity.pdbx_description
1 polymer ?
#
loop_
_entity_poly.entity_id
_entity_poly.type
_entity_poly.pdbx_seq_one_letter_code
_entity_poly.pdbx_strand_id
1 'polypeptide(L)'
;MGATKQMEALVWLGPREMQIQKMAVPELRPGEVLIAVRTAGICGSELSGYLGQNSLRKPPLVMGHEAAGQIVQSTTGMFADGSPARTGIRVTFNPLITCGTCDRCRADLPNLCRQRQLIGAHRPGAFAQFVAVPATQCFPLPDNLSETIASLTEPLACSLRAVKLTQIRPEQSLLILGAGPIGLFALIAARAEGIKRVYVSDLSESRLAVARQWGASETISARERDVLATIQEVAPGGVDTVIDAVGANTTRAQAVQAAVPGGNVIFIGLHDETSSLATNYLVRQEINIRGCFGYDHNDFKRAFELLTHGLLRAGTDWLEERPLAAGPASFAGLVDAQIAATKIVLRVG
;
A
#
# COMPACT_ATOMS: atom_id res chain seq x y z
N MET A 1 -29.21 17.91 25.56
CA MET A 1 -28.46 17.32 24.45
C MET A 1 -27.01 17.76 24.61
N GLY A 2 -26.11 16.84 25.00
CA GLY A 2 -24.70 17.17 25.14
C GLY A 2 -24.12 17.56 23.78
N ALA A 3 -23.25 18.56 23.73
CA ALA A 3 -22.59 18.98 22.52
C ALA A 3 -21.80 17.80 21.93
N THR A 4 -22.09 17.39 20.70
CA THR A 4 -21.35 16.35 20.00
C THR A 4 -19.90 16.78 19.89
N LYS A 5 -18.96 16.00 20.44
CA LYS A 5 -17.53 16.28 20.32
C LYS A 5 -17.16 16.37 18.83
N GLN A 6 -16.46 17.44 18.46
CA GLN A 6 -16.01 17.66 17.08
C GLN A 6 -14.54 17.35 16.91
N MET A 7 -14.14 16.97 15.72
CA MET A 7 -12.77 16.73 15.28
C MET A 7 -12.50 17.43 13.95
N GLU A 8 -11.24 17.71 13.66
CA GLU A 8 -10.77 18.12 12.34
C GLU A 8 -10.54 16.88 11.47
N ALA A 9 -10.98 16.96 10.22
CA ALA A 9 -10.79 15.93 9.21
C ALA A 9 -10.51 16.54 7.83
N LEU A 10 -9.68 15.89 7.05
CA LEU A 10 -9.46 16.21 5.65
C LEU A 10 -10.52 15.47 4.83
N VAL A 11 -11.50 16.23 4.34
CA VAL A 11 -12.67 15.70 3.63
C VAL A 11 -12.50 15.90 2.13
N TRP A 12 -12.60 14.80 1.40
CA TRP A 12 -12.72 14.83 -0.06
C TRP A 12 -14.17 15.10 -0.44
N LEU A 13 -14.40 16.18 -1.20
CA LEU A 13 -15.73 16.68 -1.58
C LEU A 13 -16.09 16.36 -3.03
N GLY A 14 -15.10 16.03 -3.85
CA GLY A 14 -15.26 15.71 -5.26
C GLY A 14 -13.92 15.73 -5.99
N PRO A 15 -13.91 15.51 -7.31
CA PRO A 15 -12.68 15.48 -8.08
C PRO A 15 -11.86 16.77 -7.90
N ARG A 16 -10.60 16.60 -7.44
CA ARG A 16 -9.65 17.67 -7.12
C ARG A 16 -10.09 18.64 -6.01
N GLU A 17 -11.12 18.28 -5.22
CA GLU A 17 -11.62 19.11 -4.13
C GLU A 17 -11.49 18.41 -2.79
N MET A 18 -10.68 18.98 -1.89
CA MET A 18 -10.40 18.44 -0.58
C MET A 18 -10.15 19.58 0.42
N GLN A 19 -10.77 19.50 1.60
CA GLN A 19 -10.75 20.56 2.60
C GLN A 19 -10.66 20.02 4.02
N ILE A 20 -10.03 20.79 4.93
CA ILE A 20 -10.14 20.53 6.38
C ILE A 20 -11.52 21.02 6.83
N GLN A 21 -12.28 20.13 7.46
CA GLN A 21 -13.59 20.42 8.02
C GLN A 21 -13.73 19.91 9.44
N LYS A 22 -14.60 20.56 10.21
CA LYS A 22 -15.04 20.06 11.51
C LYS A 22 -16.15 19.04 11.32
N MET A 23 -15.94 17.85 11.87
CA MET A 23 -16.91 16.73 11.81
C MET A 23 -17.17 16.17 13.22
N ALA A 24 -18.27 15.48 13.38
CA ALA A 24 -18.52 14.74 14.62
C ALA A 24 -17.47 13.64 14.80
N VAL A 25 -17.00 13.47 16.04
CA VAL A 25 -16.17 12.30 16.41
C VAL A 25 -16.98 11.03 16.18
N PRO A 26 -16.42 9.98 15.55
CA PRO A 26 -17.15 8.74 15.28
C PRO A 26 -17.71 8.09 16.55
N GLU A 27 -18.96 7.65 16.49
CA GLU A 27 -19.53 6.76 17.51
C GLU A 27 -19.02 5.34 17.31
N LEU A 28 -18.68 4.68 18.42
CA LEU A 28 -18.18 3.31 18.39
C LEU A 28 -19.30 2.28 18.36
N ARG A 29 -19.16 1.30 17.51
CA ARG A 29 -19.97 0.06 17.57
C ARG A 29 -19.38 -0.91 18.61
N PRO A 30 -20.15 -1.89 19.07
CA PRO A 30 -19.59 -2.95 19.93
C PRO A 30 -18.36 -3.61 19.30
N GLY A 31 -17.29 -3.77 20.07
CA GLY A 31 -16.01 -4.34 19.59
C GLY A 31 -15.10 -3.35 18.87
N GLU A 32 -15.48 -2.08 18.70
CA GLU A 32 -14.63 -1.06 18.11
C GLU A 32 -13.86 -0.26 19.16
N VAL A 33 -12.75 0.31 18.72
CA VAL A 33 -11.94 1.29 19.44
C VAL A 33 -11.89 2.61 18.67
N LEU A 34 -11.79 3.73 19.39
CA LEU A 34 -11.48 5.04 18.83
C LEU A 34 -9.98 5.27 18.91
N ILE A 35 -9.35 5.48 17.78
CA ILE A 35 -7.92 5.77 17.68
C ILE A 35 -7.74 7.26 17.44
N ALA A 36 -6.99 7.94 18.31
CA ALA A 36 -6.41 9.24 18.02
C ALA A 36 -5.27 9.01 17.01
N VAL A 37 -5.49 9.41 15.77
CA VAL A 37 -4.53 9.23 14.69
C VAL A 37 -3.30 10.12 14.93
N ARG A 38 -2.12 9.57 14.78
CA ARG A 38 -0.84 10.31 14.83
C ARG A 38 -0.27 10.50 13.44
N THR A 39 -0.35 9.46 12.62
CA THR A 39 0.19 9.46 11.27
C THR A 39 -0.73 8.72 10.31
N ALA A 40 -0.85 9.24 9.07
CA ALA A 40 -1.61 8.59 8.02
C ALA A 40 -0.92 8.79 6.65
N GLY A 41 -0.55 7.70 5.98
CA GLY A 41 0.11 7.71 4.67
C GLY A 41 -0.85 8.02 3.53
N ILE A 42 -0.38 8.75 2.51
CA ILE A 42 -1.12 8.96 1.26
C ILE A 42 -0.80 7.81 0.31
N CYS A 43 -1.83 7.09 -0.13
CA CYS A 43 -1.75 5.97 -1.08
C CYS A 43 -2.06 6.42 -2.52
N GLY A 44 -1.46 5.76 -3.51
CA GLY A 44 -1.79 5.98 -4.93
C GLY A 44 -3.26 5.76 -5.25
N SER A 45 -3.94 4.81 -4.59
CA SER A 45 -5.38 4.57 -4.73
C SER A 45 -6.25 5.75 -4.25
N GLU A 46 -5.73 6.57 -3.34
CA GLU A 46 -6.39 7.79 -2.86
C GLU A 46 -6.16 8.95 -3.83
N LEU A 47 -5.02 8.98 -4.52
CA LEU A 47 -4.81 9.94 -5.61
C LEU A 47 -5.80 9.69 -6.75
N SER A 48 -6.02 8.43 -7.14
CA SER A 48 -7.07 8.06 -8.11
C SER A 48 -8.47 8.46 -7.59
N GLY A 49 -8.72 8.27 -6.28
CA GLY A 49 -9.95 8.72 -5.62
C GLY A 49 -10.12 10.24 -5.70
N TYR A 50 -9.07 10.99 -5.36
CA TYR A 50 -9.04 12.46 -5.43
C TYR A 50 -9.35 12.98 -6.84
N LEU A 51 -8.91 12.26 -7.88
CA LEU A 51 -9.23 12.55 -9.28
C LEU A 51 -10.65 12.12 -9.71
N GLY A 52 -11.41 11.42 -8.85
CA GLY A 52 -12.72 10.87 -9.19
C GLY A 52 -12.67 9.63 -10.09
N GLN A 53 -11.50 9.02 -10.25
CA GLN A 53 -11.26 7.85 -11.12
C GLN A 53 -11.43 6.51 -10.40
N ASN A 54 -11.65 6.51 -9.08
CA ASN A 54 -11.79 5.30 -8.27
C ASN A 54 -13.24 5.12 -7.80
N SER A 55 -13.96 4.17 -8.39
CA SER A 55 -15.38 3.91 -8.12
C SER A 55 -15.70 3.41 -6.71
N LEU A 56 -14.69 2.97 -5.94
CA LEU A 56 -14.88 2.52 -4.55
C LEU A 56 -15.13 3.69 -3.60
N ARG A 57 -14.72 4.91 -3.96
CA ARG A 57 -14.83 6.10 -3.13
C ARG A 57 -15.94 7.01 -3.64
N LYS A 58 -16.78 7.46 -2.74
CA LYS A 58 -17.89 8.38 -3.06
C LYS A 58 -17.81 9.60 -2.14
N PRO A 59 -17.82 10.82 -2.70
CA PRO A 59 -17.79 12.04 -1.88
C PRO A 59 -19.18 12.29 -1.24
N PRO A 60 -19.23 13.00 -0.08
CA PRO A 60 -18.10 13.41 0.73
C PRO A 60 -17.49 12.25 1.52
N LEU A 61 -16.16 12.22 1.64
CA LEU A 61 -15.46 11.12 2.31
C LEU A 61 -14.18 11.60 3.01
N VAL A 62 -13.97 11.14 4.24
CA VAL A 62 -12.65 11.15 4.87
C VAL A 62 -11.89 9.91 4.39
N MET A 63 -10.84 10.11 3.60
CA MET A 63 -9.98 9.03 3.12
C MET A 63 -8.90 8.69 4.19
N GLY A 64 -7.90 7.89 3.87
CA GLY A 64 -6.83 7.46 4.77
C GLY A 64 -7.03 6.04 5.28
N HIS A 65 -6.13 5.14 4.85
CA HIS A 65 -6.19 3.72 5.23
C HIS A 65 -4.83 3.15 5.65
N GLU A 66 -3.78 3.94 5.61
CA GLU A 66 -2.43 3.59 6.04
C GLU A 66 -2.09 4.40 7.29
N ALA A 67 -2.43 3.95 8.50
CA ALA A 67 -2.34 4.82 9.67
C ALA A 67 -1.90 4.11 10.95
N ALA A 68 -1.40 4.93 11.88
CA ALA A 68 -1.09 4.54 13.25
C ALA A 68 -1.46 5.66 14.23
N GLY A 69 -1.70 5.29 15.48
CA GLY A 69 -2.07 6.23 16.53
C GLY A 69 -2.24 5.56 17.89
N GLN A 70 -3.05 6.14 18.75
CA GLN A 70 -3.25 5.68 20.11
C GLN A 70 -4.74 5.46 20.39
N ILE A 71 -5.10 4.36 21.03
CA ILE A 71 -6.47 4.10 21.48
C ILE A 71 -6.83 5.10 22.56
N VAL A 72 -7.91 5.88 22.36
CA VAL A 72 -8.41 6.88 23.32
C VAL A 72 -9.78 6.50 23.91
N GLN A 73 -10.49 5.57 23.26
CA GLN A 73 -11.72 5.00 23.78
C GLN A 73 -11.86 3.56 23.28
N SER A 74 -12.31 2.67 24.14
CA SER A 74 -12.59 1.28 23.81
C SER A 74 -13.96 0.93 24.35
N THR A 75 -14.73 0.21 23.57
CA THR A 75 -15.89 -0.53 24.08
C THR A 75 -15.37 -1.85 24.70
N THR A 76 -16.08 -2.92 24.65
CA THR A 76 -15.59 -4.26 25.08
C THR A 76 -14.63 -4.89 24.06
N GLY A 77 -13.79 -4.07 23.37
CA GLY A 77 -12.93 -4.52 22.28
C GLY A 77 -11.76 -5.38 22.75
N MET A 78 -11.49 -6.45 21.99
CA MET A 78 -10.36 -7.34 22.18
C MET A 78 -9.53 -7.34 20.90
N PHE A 79 -8.20 -7.38 21.01
CA PHE A 79 -7.33 -7.65 19.87
C PHE A 79 -7.56 -9.07 19.32
N ALA A 80 -7.01 -9.37 18.16
CA ALA A 80 -7.17 -10.69 17.53
C ALA A 80 -6.60 -11.85 18.36
N ASP A 81 -5.62 -11.58 19.23
CA ASP A 81 -5.02 -12.55 20.16
C ASP A 81 -5.84 -12.75 21.47
N GLY A 82 -6.97 -12.06 21.61
CA GLY A 82 -7.83 -12.11 22.77
C GLY A 82 -7.40 -11.20 23.93
N SER A 83 -6.32 -10.43 23.80
CA SER A 83 -5.94 -9.46 24.81
C SER A 83 -6.82 -8.19 24.74
N PRO A 84 -7.06 -7.48 25.88
CA PRO A 84 -7.94 -6.31 25.89
C PRO A 84 -7.35 -5.11 25.16
N ALA A 85 -8.10 -4.53 24.25
CA ALA A 85 -7.76 -3.27 23.56
C ALA A 85 -8.06 -2.08 24.48
N ARG A 86 -7.08 -1.69 25.31
CA ARG A 86 -7.22 -0.64 26.34
C ARG A 86 -6.81 0.73 25.82
N THR A 87 -7.37 1.77 26.41
CA THR A 87 -6.94 3.16 26.24
C THR A 87 -5.46 3.33 26.57
N GLY A 88 -4.76 4.13 25.78
CA GLY A 88 -3.32 4.40 25.93
C GLY A 88 -2.43 3.50 25.08
N ILE A 89 -2.91 2.37 24.57
CA ILE A 89 -2.12 1.48 23.71
C ILE A 89 -1.94 2.14 22.33
N ARG A 90 -0.68 2.21 21.85
CA ARG A 90 -0.34 2.62 20.49
C ARG A 90 -0.60 1.47 19.53
N VAL A 91 -1.21 1.77 18.38
CA VAL A 91 -1.60 0.75 17.41
C VAL A 91 -1.41 1.23 15.98
N THR A 92 -1.15 0.29 15.07
CA THR A 92 -1.56 0.38 13.67
C THR A 92 -2.74 -0.56 13.44
N PHE A 93 -3.38 -0.51 12.29
CA PHE A 93 -4.53 -1.36 12.03
C PHE A 93 -4.61 -1.83 10.58
N ASN A 94 -5.15 -3.01 10.38
CA ASN A 94 -5.55 -3.51 9.08
C ASN A 94 -6.88 -2.84 8.67
N PRO A 95 -6.90 -1.97 7.65
CA PRO A 95 -8.11 -1.26 7.24
C PRO A 95 -9.11 -2.15 6.49
N LEU A 96 -8.72 -3.37 6.09
CA LEU A 96 -9.57 -4.28 5.34
C LEU A 96 -10.43 -5.13 6.29
N ILE A 97 -11.72 -4.82 6.37
CA ILE A 97 -12.70 -5.54 7.18
C ILE A 97 -13.41 -6.57 6.29
N THR A 98 -13.42 -7.82 6.71
CA THR A 98 -14.00 -8.94 5.96
C THR A 98 -15.11 -9.61 6.73
N CYS A 99 -16.06 -10.27 6.07
CA CYS A 99 -17.20 -10.90 6.75
C CYS A 99 -16.88 -12.24 7.42
N GLY A 100 -15.77 -12.89 7.06
CA GLY A 100 -15.38 -14.20 7.60
C GLY A 100 -16.22 -15.40 7.11
N THR A 101 -17.39 -15.17 6.50
CA THR A 101 -18.39 -16.22 6.25
C THR A 101 -18.73 -16.52 4.79
N CYS A 102 -18.37 -15.62 3.84
CA CYS A 102 -18.64 -15.85 2.42
C CYS A 102 -17.72 -16.94 1.84
N ASP A 103 -18.03 -17.37 0.61
CA ASP A 103 -17.25 -18.37 -0.13
C ASP A 103 -15.77 -18.03 -0.24
N ARG A 104 -15.45 -16.73 -0.45
CA ARG A 104 -14.05 -16.29 -0.56
C ARG A 104 -13.32 -16.34 0.79
N CYS A 105 -13.97 -15.91 1.87
CA CYS A 105 -13.39 -16.03 3.21
C CYS A 105 -13.15 -17.50 3.60
N ARG A 106 -14.10 -18.39 3.28
CA ARG A 106 -13.97 -19.84 3.57
C ARG A 106 -12.91 -20.52 2.69
N ALA A 107 -12.60 -19.94 1.50
CA ALA A 107 -11.55 -20.42 0.62
C ALA A 107 -10.17 -19.80 0.93
N ASP A 108 -9.99 -19.19 2.11
CA ASP A 108 -8.77 -18.50 2.54
C ASP A 108 -8.32 -17.35 1.59
N LEU A 109 -9.30 -16.65 1.04
CA LEU A 109 -9.13 -15.49 0.18
C LEU A 109 -9.90 -14.27 0.75
N PRO A 110 -9.63 -13.85 2.01
CA PRO A 110 -10.39 -12.80 2.67
C PRO A 110 -10.24 -11.44 1.99
N ASN A 111 -9.10 -11.15 1.35
CA ASN A 111 -8.91 -9.95 0.54
C ASN A 111 -9.91 -9.84 -0.64
N LEU A 112 -10.46 -10.96 -1.09
CA LEU A 112 -11.51 -11.05 -2.12
C LEU A 112 -12.92 -11.23 -1.54
N CYS A 113 -13.09 -10.94 -0.25
CA CYS A 113 -14.39 -11.03 0.42
C CYS A 113 -15.47 -10.24 -0.35
N ARG A 114 -16.64 -10.88 -0.56
CA ARG A 114 -17.75 -10.25 -1.31
C ARG A 114 -18.41 -9.08 -0.56
N GLN A 115 -18.21 -9.03 0.75
CA GLN A 115 -18.77 -8.00 1.65
C GLN A 115 -17.65 -7.19 2.33
N ARG A 116 -16.47 -7.13 1.68
CA ARG A 116 -15.34 -6.40 2.25
C ARG A 116 -15.63 -4.91 2.37
N GLN A 117 -15.18 -4.33 3.46
CA GLN A 117 -15.17 -2.90 3.68
C GLN A 117 -13.72 -2.44 3.84
N LEU A 118 -13.41 -1.28 3.32
CA LEU A 118 -12.13 -0.63 3.51
C LEU A 118 -12.35 0.69 4.26
N ILE A 119 -11.66 0.86 5.38
CA ILE A 119 -11.58 2.14 6.09
C ILE A 119 -10.92 3.15 5.13
N GLY A 120 -11.46 4.35 5.01
CA GLY A 120 -11.03 5.34 4.02
C GLY A 120 -11.63 5.18 2.61
N ALA A 121 -12.58 4.23 2.43
CA ALA A 121 -13.34 4.07 1.18
C ALA A 121 -14.82 3.79 1.45
N HIS A 122 -15.14 2.71 2.17
CA HIS A 122 -16.52 2.33 2.52
C HIS A 122 -16.94 2.86 3.89
N ARG A 123 -15.99 3.27 4.68
CA ARG A 123 -16.15 3.89 6.01
C ARG A 123 -15.20 5.09 6.10
N PRO A 124 -15.48 6.11 6.95
CA PRO A 124 -14.56 7.20 7.21
C PRO A 124 -13.16 6.68 7.59
N GLY A 125 -12.14 7.32 7.04
CA GLY A 125 -10.75 6.94 7.17
C GLY A 125 -9.95 7.77 8.16
N ALA A 126 -8.63 7.65 8.07
CA ALA A 126 -7.68 8.16 9.06
C ALA A 126 -7.10 9.55 8.72
N PHE A 127 -7.52 10.21 7.65
CA PHE A 127 -7.19 11.63 7.46
C PHE A 127 -8.04 12.53 8.36
N ALA A 128 -8.09 12.20 9.65
CA ALA A 128 -8.85 12.88 10.67
C ALA A 128 -8.21 12.67 12.05
N GLN A 129 -8.54 13.51 13.02
CA GLN A 129 -8.02 13.38 14.38
C GLN A 129 -8.38 12.04 15.03
N PHE A 130 -9.54 11.47 14.66
CA PHE A 130 -9.99 10.19 15.20
C PHE A 130 -10.57 9.29 14.11
N VAL A 131 -10.35 7.97 14.28
CA VAL A 131 -10.94 6.94 13.42
C VAL A 131 -11.48 5.79 14.28
N ALA A 132 -12.66 5.26 13.93
CA ALA A 132 -13.25 4.08 14.57
C ALA A 132 -12.83 2.81 13.82
N VAL A 133 -12.26 1.85 14.54
CA VAL A 133 -11.69 0.63 13.97
C VAL A 133 -12.12 -0.58 14.82
N PRO A 134 -12.50 -1.74 14.23
CA PRO A 134 -12.68 -2.95 15.01
C PRO A 134 -11.38 -3.32 15.74
N ALA A 135 -11.46 -3.58 17.04
CA ALA A 135 -10.29 -3.87 17.86
C ALA A 135 -9.48 -5.07 17.34
N THR A 136 -10.17 -6.07 16.77
CA THR A 136 -9.54 -7.25 16.15
C THR A 136 -8.68 -6.94 14.91
N GLN A 137 -8.81 -5.74 14.34
CA GLN A 137 -7.97 -5.28 13.23
C GLN A 137 -6.73 -4.51 13.68
N CYS A 138 -6.62 -4.20 14.99
CA CYS A 138 -5.54 -3.42 15.55
C CYS A 138 -4.34 -4.30 15.95
N PHE A 139 -3.14 -3.74 15.76
CA PHE A 139 -1.85 -4.35 16.10
C PHE A 139 -1.12 -3.43 17.08
N PRO A 140 -0.93 -3.85 18.35
CA PRO A 140 -0.21 -3.06 19.35
C PRO A 140 1.24 -2.79 18.94
N LEU A 141 1.66 -1.53 19.01
CA LEU A 141 3.03 -1.15 18.66
C LEU A 141 3.98 -1.40 19.83
N PRO A 142 5.13 -2.03 19.60
CA PRO A 142 6.22 -2.04 20.59
C PRO A 142 6.82 -0.63 20.74
N ASP A 143 7.51 -0.38 21.85
CA ASP A 143 8.04 0.94 22.18
C ASP A 143 9.05 1.48 21.15
N ASN A 144 9.80 0.59 20.50
CA ASN A 144 10.82 0.94 19.51
C ASN A 144 10.27 1.23 18.11
N LEU A 145 8.97 1.04 17.84
CA LEU A 145 8.36 1.29 16.54
C LEU A 145 7.61 2.64 16.54
N SER A 146 8.05 3.58 15.69
CA SER A 146 7.37 4.86 15.52
C SER A 146 6.05 4.70 14.76
N GLU A 147 5.09 5.59 15.01
CA GLU A 147 3.80 5.60 14.31
C GLU A 147 3.98 5.82 12.81
N THR A 148 4.96 6.63 12.38
CA THR A 148 5.27 6.86 10.97
C THR A 148 5.65 5.57 10.26
N ILE A 149 6.55 4.78 10.84
CA ILE A 149 6.94 3.48 10.25
C ILE A 149 5.78 2.48 10.37
N ALA A 150 5.06 2.46 11.48
CA ALA A 150 3.92 1.57 11.67
C ALA A 150 2.78 1.83 10.67
N SER A 151 2.56 3.08 10.24
CA SER A 151 1.57 3.40 9.21
C SER A 151 1.89 2.78 7.84
N LEU A 152 3.14 2.37 7.60
CA LEU A 152 3.58 1.72 6.37
C LEU A 152 3.32 0.21 6.34
N THR A 153 2.72 -0.36 7.38
CA THR A 153 2.38 -1.79 7.43
C THR A 153 1.44 -2.18 6.28
N GLU A 154 0.46 -1.33 5.99
CA GLU A 154 -0.53 -1.60 4.94
C GLU A 154 0.11 -1.70 3.54
N PRO A 155 0.85 -0.70 3.03
CA PRO A 155 1.46 -0.81 1.70
C PRO A 155 2.56 -1.87 1.63
N LEU A 156 3.26 -2.16 2.73
CA LEU A 156 4.20 -3.28 2.78
C LEU A 156 3.48 -4.63 2.69
N ALA A 157 2.29 -4.77 3.30
CA ALA A 157 1.48 -5.99 3.18
C ALA A 157 1.03 -6.24 1.74
N CYS A 158 0.63 -5.18 0.99
CA CYS A 158 0.33 -5.27 -0.44
C CYS A 158 1.53 -5.83 -1.23
N SER A 159 2.71 -5.32 -0.94
CA SER A 159 3.94 -5.71 -1.64
C SER A 159 4.39 -7.12 -1.28
N LEU A 160 4.29 -7.52 -0.01
CA LEU A 160 4.52 -8.90 0.43
C LEU A 160 3.58 -9.88 -0.26
N ARG A 161 2.29 -9.52 -0.40
CA ARG A 161 1.34 -10.32 -1.15
C ARG A 161 1.77 -10.48 -2.60
N ALA A 162 2.20 -9.41 -3.27
CA ALA A 162 2.69 -9.47 -4.64
C ALA A 162 3.88 -10.42 -4.76
N VAL A 163 4.89 -10.29 -3.88
CA VAL A 163 6.06 -11.19 -3.85
C VAL A 163 5.65 -12.64 -3.57
N LYS A 164 4.79 -12.90 -2.58
CA LYS A 164 4.28 -14.25 -2.27
C LYS A 164 3.58 -14.90 -3.47
N LEU A 165 2.80 -14.13 -4.23
CA LEU A 165 2.09 -14.64 -5.42
C LEU A 165 3.01 -15.02 -6.56
N THR A 166 4.23 -14.51 -6.61
CA THR A 166 5.23 -14.90 -7.61
C THR A 166 5.72 -16.32 -7.42
N GLN A 167 5.68 -16.84 -6.20
CA GLN A 167 6.30 -18.11 -5.81
C GLN A 167 7.81 -18.19 -6.16
N ILE A 168 8.46 -17.03 -6.23
CA ILE A 168 9.88 -16.92 -6.61
C ILE A 168 10.79 -17.60 -5.58
N ARG A 169 11.83 -18.25 -6.05
CA ARG A 169 12.87 -18.88 -5.22
C ARG A 169 14.11 -18.01 -5.14
N PRO A 170 14.96 -18.15 -4.10
CA PRO A 170 16.16 -17.30 -3.87
C PRO A 170 17.15 -17.23 -5.03
N GLU A 171 17.25 -18.30 -5.82
CA GLU A 171 18.15 -18.38 -6.99
C GLU A 171 17.59 -17.70 -8.26
N GLN A 172 16.30 -17.39 -8.28
CA GLN A 172 15.63 -16.79 -9.41
C GLN A 172 15.77 -15.26 -9.45
N SER A 173 15.37 -14.66 -10.55
CA SER A 173 15.48 -13.22 -10.82
C SER A 173 14.11 -12.56 -10.86
N LEU A 174 14.03 -11.33 -10.33
CA LEU A 174 12.83 -10.52 -10.26
C LEU A 174 13.06 -9.16 -10.93
N LEU A 175 12.17 -8.77 -11.84
CA LEU A 175 12.05 -7.40 -12.31
C LEU A 175 10.85 -6.73 -11.65
N ILE A 176 11.05 -5.53 -11.13
CA ILE A 176 9.99 -4.66 -10.62
C ILE A 176 9.87 -3.45 -11.52
N LEU A 177 8.71 -3.28 -12.15
CA LEU A 177 8.39 -2.11 -12.94
C LEU A 177 7.67 -1.09 -12.06
N GLY A 178 8.31 0.07 -11.87
CA GLY A 178 7.89 1.13 -10.97
C GLY A 178 8.57 1.09 -9.60
N ALA A 179 9.29 2.16 -9.24
CA ALA A 179 9.92 2.39 -7.94
C ALA A 179 9.08 3.35 -7.05
N GLY A 180 7.76 3.32 -7.20
CA GLY A 180 6.83 3.92 -6.23
C GLY A 180 6.82 3.14 -4.91
N PRO A 181 5.98 3.54 -3.91
CA PRO A 181 5.96 2.87 -2.61
C PRO A 181 5.79 1.35 -2.71
N ILE A 182 4.88 0.88 -3.57
CA ILE A 182 4.62 -0.56 -3.76
C ILE A 182 5.84 -1.27 -4.36
N GLY A 183 6.47 -0.70 -5.40
CA GLY A 183 7.65 -1.32 -6.01
C GLY A 183 8.86 -1.34 -5.08
N LEU A 184 9.12 -0.25 -4.34
CA LEU A 184 10.18 -0.20 -3.34
C LEU A 184 9.94 -1.20 -2.20
N PHE A 185 8.70 -1.31 -1.71
CA PHE A 185 8.38 -2.30 -0.69
C PHE A 185 8.43 -3.73 -1.24
N ALA A 186 8.10 -3.96 -2.52
CA ALA A 186 8.31 -5.26 -3.15
C ALA A 186 9.80 -5.62 -3.24
N LEU A 187 10.68 -4.64 -3.52
CA LEU A 187 12.13 -4.84 -3.49
C LEU A 187 12.61 -5.31 -2.12
N ILE A 188 12.28 -4.58 -1.04
CA ILE A 188 12.74 -4.97 0.30
C ILE A 188 12.08 -6.26 0.79
N ALA A 189 10.82 -6.51 0.43
CA ALA A 189 10.13 -7.76 0.71
C ALA A 189 10.83 -8.94 0.02
N ALA A 190 11.16 -8.82 -1.27
CA ALA A 190 11.91 -9.83 -2.01
C ALA A 190 13.31 -10.06 -1.41
N ARG A 191 14.01 -8.99 -1.01
CA ARG A 191 15.30 -9.08 -0.33
C ARG A 191 15.20 -9.80 1.03
N ALA A 192 14.14 -9.53 1.80
CA ALA A 192 13.87 -10.21 3.07
C ALA A 192 13.59 -11.72 2.89
N GLU A 193 12.99 -12.11 1.75
CA GLU A 193 12.80 -13.52 1.37
C GLU A 193 14.04 -14.16 0.69
N GLY A 194 15.19 -13.45 0.67
CA GLY A 194 16.47 -13.97 0.20
C GLY A 194 16.70 -13.87 -1.31
N ILE A 195 15.82 -13.21 -2.08
CA ILE A 195 16.00 -12.98 -3.52
C ILE A 195 17.18 -12.03 -3.74
N LYS A 196 18.20 -12.50 -4.45
CA LYS A 196 19.43 -11.74 -4.65
C LYS A 196 19.42 -10.91 -5.92
N ARG A 197 18.80 -11.37 -7.00
CA ARG A 197 18.74 -10.71 -8.31
C ARG A 197 17.42 -9.97 -8.47
N VAL A 198 17.38 -8.71 -8.02
CA VAL A 198 16.20 -7.84 -8.13
C VAL A 198 16.55 -6.62 -8.96
N TYR A 199 15.92 -6.48 -10.10
CA TYR A 199 16.04 -5.36 -11.03
C TYR A 199 14.86 -4.41 -10.84
N VAL A 200 15.09 -3.10 -10.90
CA VAL A 200 14.02 -2.10 -10.70
C VAL A 200 14.05 -1.06 -11.80
N SER A 201 12.92 -0.80 -12.42
CA SER A 201 12.78 0.24 -13.45
C SER A 201 11.82 1.34 -13.00
N ASP A 202 12.15 2.60 -13.24
CA ASP A 202 11.27 3.77 -13.03
C ASP A 202 11.65 4.91 -13.98
N LEU A 203 10.76 5.89 -14.11
CA LEU A 203 11.02 7.15 -14.81
C LEU A 203 11.77 8.16 -13.94
N SER A 204 11.77 8.02 -12.61
CA SER A 204 12.32 8.95 -11.63
C SER A 204 13.67 8.48 -11.11
N GLU A 205 14.71 9.24 -11.41
CA GLU A 205 16.06 8.95 -10.91
C GLU A 205 16.15 9.01 -9.38
N SER A 206 15.41 9.92 -8.73
CA SER A 206 15.36 9.99 -7.26
C SER A 206 14.81 8.70 -6.64
N ARG A 207 13.78 8.09 -7.24
CA ARG A 207 13.23 6.81 -6.79
C ARG A 207 14.18 5.65 -7.09
N LEU A 208 14.87 5.67 -8.22
CA LEU A 208 15.89 4.68 -8.55
C LEU A 208 17.09 4.76 -7.59
N ALA A 209 17.46 5.95 -7.12
CA ALA A 209 18.47 6.12 -6.09
C ALA A 209 18.08 5.41 -4.78
N VAL A 210 16.81 5.52 -4.36
CA VAL A 210 16.27 4.77 -3.21
C VAL A 210 16.34 3.26 -3.46
N ALA A 211 15.95 2.79 -4.66
CA ALA A 211 16.02 1.38 -5.01
C ALA A 211 17.46 0.82 -4.92
N ARG A 212 18.45 1.59 -5.38
CA ARG A 212 19.88 1.24 -5.21
C ARG A 212 20.28 1.10 -3.75
N GLN A 213 19.91 2.08 -2.92
CA GLN A 213 20.19 2.05 -1.47
C GLN A 213 19.53 0.85 -0.78
N TRP A 214 18.35 0.43 -1.27
CA TRP A 214 17.62 -0.70 -0.72
C TRP A 214 18.02 -2.05 -1.31
N GLY A 215 19.08 -2.07 -2.16
CA GLY A 215 19.73 -3.30 -2.61
C GLY A 215 19.18 -3.86 -3.92
N ALA A 216 18.65 -3.03 -4.81
CA ALA A 216 18.43 -3.43 -6.20
C ALA A 216 19.77 -3.83 -6.84
N SER A 217 19.78 -4.93 -7.59
CA SER A 217 20.97 -5.42 -8.29
C SER A 217 21.32 -4.55 -9.49
N GLU A 218 20.30 -4.00 -10.14
CA GLU A 218 20.40 -3.03 -11.23
C GLU A 218 19.19 -2.12 -11.17
N THR A 219 19.36 -0.85 -11.54
CA THR A 219 18.27 0.11 -11.70
C THR A 219 18.26 0.65 -13.12
N ILE A 220 17.07 0.73 -13.72
CA ILE A 220 16.89 1.07 -15.13
C ILE A 220 16.05 2.36 -15.23
N SER A 221 16.69 3.45 -15.67
CA SER A 221 15.98 4.68 -16.01
C SER A 221 15.22 4.48 -17.33
N ALA A 222 13.92 4.28 -17.24
CA ALA A 222 13.06 4.07 -18.41
C ALA A 222 12.89 5.34 -19.27
N ARG A 223 13.44 6.49 -18.85
CA ARG A 223 13.56 7.70 -19.66
C ARG A 223 14.77 7.65 -20.61
N GLU A 224 15.83 6.98 -20.20
CA GLU A 224 17.15 7.05 -20.84
C GLU A 224 17.51 5.74 -21.53
N ARG A 225 16.97 4.62 -21.08
CA ARG A 225 17.29 3.28 -21.55
C ARG A 225 16.02 2.49 -21.88
N ASP A 226 16.07 1.69 -22.91
CA ASP A 226 15.06 0.69 -23.18
C ASP A 226 15.12 -0.42 -22.11
N VAL A 227 14.00 -0.63 -21.40
CA VAL A 227 13.91 -1.58 -20.28
C VAL A 227 14.17 -3.01 -20.74
N LEU A 228 13.60 -3.41 -21.89
CA LEU A 228 13.72 -4.78 -22.39
C LEU A 228 15.13 -5.07 -22.89
N ALA A 229 15.72 -4.13 -23.64
CA ALA A 229 17.10 -4.25 -24.09
C ALA A 229 18.05 -4.35 -22.89
N THR A 230 17.86 -3.52 -21.87
CA THR A 230 18.69 -3.56 -20.65
C THR A 230 18.54 -4.89 -19.90
N ILE A 231 17.31 -5.43 -19.81
CA ILE A 231 17.11 -6.74 -19.18
C ILE A 231 17.81 -7.84 -19.97
N GLN A 232 17.83 -7.78 -21.31
CA GLN A 232 18.58 -8.75 -22.12
C GLN A 232 20.10 -8.69 -21.88
N GLU A 233 20.64 -7.52 -21.55
CA GLU A 233 22.06 -7.36 -21.19
C GLU A 233 22.39 -7.99 -19.82
N VAL A 234 21.57 -7.74 -18.80
CA VAL A 234 21.85 -8.14 -17.40
C VAL A 234 21.25 -9.50 -17.01
N ALA A 235 20.25 -9.96 -17.73
CA ALA A 235 19.60 -11.26 -17.60
C ALA A 235 19.25 -11.82 -18.99
N PRO A 236 20.22 -12.38 -19.71
CA PRO A 236 20.01 -12.92 -21.05
C PRO A 236 18.90 -13.96 -21.08
N GLY A 237 17.93 -13.77 -21.97
CA GLY A 237 16.72 -14.60 -22.08
C GLY A 237 15.55 -14.15 -21.21
N GLY A 238 15.71 -13.13 -20.35
CA GLY A 238 14.67 -12.55 -19.52
C GLY A 238 14.82 -12.86 -18.03
N VAL A 239 13.81 -12.49 -17.26
CA VAL A 239 13.74 -12.73 -15.80
C VAL A 239 12.68 -13.77 -15.45
N ASP A 240 12.89 -14.52 -14.36
CA ASP A 240 11.95 -15.57 -13.95
C ASP A 240 10.58 -15.00 -13.55
N THR A 241 10.58 -13.80 -12.98
CA THR A 241 9.35 -13.17 -12.49
C THR A 241 9.36 -11.66 -12.71
N VAL A 242 8.20 -11.10 -12.99
CA VAL A 242 8.00 -9.64 -13.08
C VAL A 242 6.84 -9.21 -12.18
N ILE A 243 7.04 -8.12 -11.44
CA ILE A 243 5.97 -7.41 -10.72
C ILE A 243 5.77 -6.05 -11.41
N ASP A 244 4.60 -5.82 -11.99
CA ASP A 244 4.21 -4.50 -12.48
C ASP A 244 3.49 -3.73 -11.37
N ALA A 245 4.21 -2.78 -10.75
CA ALA A 245 3.71 -1.90 -9.70
C ALA A 245 3.21 -0.54 -10.24
N VAL A 246 3.18 -0.35 -11.56
CA VAL A 246 2.65 0.85 -12.25
C VAL A 246 1.24 0.59 -12.76
N GLY A 247 1.07 -0.44 -13.58
CA GLY A 247 -0.22 -0.78 -14.19
C GLY A 247 -0.55 0.02 -15.44
N ALA A 248 0.44 0.62 -16.10
CA ALA A 248 0.27 1.28 -17.39
C ALA A 248 0.28 0.26 -18.54
N ASN A 249 -0.35 0.58 -19.66
CA ASN A 249 -0.35 -0.29 -20.84
C ASN A 249 1.07 -0.67 -21.27
N THR A 250 2.00 0.28 -21.24
CA THR A 250 3.42 0.05 -21.59
C THR A 250 4.11 -0.89 -20.59
N THR A 251 3.95 -0.68 -19.29
CA THR A 251 4.61 -1.52 -18.27
C THR A 251 4.02 -2.92 -18.23
N ARG A 252 2.70 -3.08 -18.43
CA ARG A 252 2.08 -4.41 -18.57
C ARG A 252 2.60 -5.18 -19.79
N ALA A 253 2.79 -4.50 -20.93
CA ALA A 253 3.37 -5.11 -22.11
C ALA A 253 4.84 -5.48 -21.89
N GLN A 254 5.64 -4.60 -21.28
CA GLN A 254 7.03 -4.86 -20.90
C GLN A 254 7.14 -6.04 -19.93
N ALA A 255 6.25 -6.11 -18.93
CA ALA A 255 6.24 -7.20 -17.96
C ALA A 255 6.13 -8.58 -18.61
N VAL A 256 5.25 -8.69 -19.60
CA VAL A 256 5.06 -9.93 -20.37
C VAL A 256 6.29 -10.28 -21.21
N GLN A 257 6.91 -9.27 -21.85
CA GLN A 257 8.04 -9.49 -22.75
C GLN A 257 9.37 -9.72 -22.02
N ALA A 258 9.49 -9.22 -20.79
CA ALA A 258 10.69 -9.39 -19.97
C ALA A 258 10.78 -10.77 -19.31
N ALA A 259 9.68 -11.50 -19.19
CA ALA A 259 9.63 -12.81 -18.54
C ALA A 259 10.22 -13.91 -19.44
N VAL A 260 10.98 -14.84 -18.83
CA VAL A 260 11.43 -16.08 -19.51
C VAL A 260 10.23 -16.93 -19.91
N PRO A 261 10.35 -17.86 -20.89
CA PRO A 261 9.32 -18.88 -21.14
C PRO A 261 8.94 -19.62 -19.84
N GLY A 262 7.64 -19.77 -19.58
CA GLY A 262 7.11 -20.33 -18.33
C GLY A 262 7.19 -19.38 -17.11
N GLY A 263 7.61 -18.12 -17.31
CA GLY A 263 7.78 -17.13 -16.24
C GLY A 263 6.45 -16.62 -15.67
N ASN A 264 6.56 -15.91 -14.52
CA ASN A 264 5.42 -15.39 -13.79
C ASN A 264 5.36 -13.85 -13.87
N VAL A 265 4.18 -13.30 -14.10
CA VAL A 265 3.92 -11.86 -14.14
C VAL A 265 2.81 -11.52 -13.16
N ILE A 266 3.09 -10.62 -12.22
CA ILE A 266 2.14 -10.13 -11.22
C ILE A 266 1.77 -8.68 -11.54
N PHE A 267 0.48 -8.42 -11.80
CA PHE A 267 -0.07 -7.08 -11.95
C PHE A 267 -0.65 -6.61 -10.61
N ILE A 268 -0.06 -5.60 -10.01
CA ILE A 268 -0.54 -4.93 -8.79
C ILE A 268 -0.82 -3.44 -9.04
N GLY A 269 -0.16 -2.84 -10.02
CA GLY A 269 -0.41 -1.45 -10.42
C GLY A 269 -1.80 -1.25 -11.06
N LEU A 270 -2.43 -0.10 -10.80
CA LEU A 270 -3.80 0.22 -11.21
C LEU A 270 -3.87 1.58 -11.96
N HIS A 271 -2.92 1.84 -12.85
CA HIS A 271 -2.89 3.12 -13.59
C HIS A 271 -3.93 3.15 -14.73
N ASP A 272 -3.82 2.23 -15.69
CA ASP A 272 -4.75 2.15 -16.82
C ASP A 272 -5.83 1.08 -16.57
N GLU A 273 -7.09 1.42 -16.87
CA GLU A 273 -8.22 0.48 -16.73
C GLU A 273 -8.08 -0.70 -17.69
N THR A 274 -7.60 -0.46 -18.92
CA THR A 274 -7.43 -1.46 -19.96
C THR A 274 -6.02 -1.46 -20.50
N SER A 275 -5.58 -2.62 -21.06
CA SER A 275 -4.27 -2.74 -21.69
C SER A 275 -4.30 -3.73 -22.83
N SER A 276 -3.50 -3.48 -23.88
CA SER A 276 -3.26 -4.44 -24.97
C SER A 276 -2.07 -5.33 -24.64
N LEU A 277 -2.25 -6.63 -24.73
CA LEU A 277 -1.18 -7.61 -24.54
C LEU A 277 -1.03 -8.48 -25.80
N ALA A 278 0.22 -8.88 -26.09
CA ALA A 278 0.54 -9.79 -27.18
C ALA A 278 0.12 -11.23 -26.82
N THR A 279 -1.19 -11.55 -26.91
CA THR A 279 -1.76 -12.81 -26.42
C THR A 279 -1.17 -14.05 -27.08
N ASN A 280 -0.86 -13.98 -28.40
CA ASN A 280 -0.18 -15.09 -29.06
C ASN A 280 1.25 -15.33 -28.53
N TYR A 281 1.92 -14.28 -28.06
CA TYR A 281 3.21 -14.40 -27.39
C TYR A 281 3.03 -15.09 -26.03
N LEU A 282 2.05 -14.64 -25.22
CA LEU A 282 1.70 -15.29 -23.95
C LEU A 282 1.51 -16.80 -24.09
N VAL A 283 0.71 -17.20 -25.10
CA VAL A 283 0.44 -18.63 -25.33
C VAL A 283 1.71 -19.38 -25.73
N ARG A 284 2.50 -18.85 -26.67
CA ARG A 284 3.72 -19.52 -27.14
C ARG A 284 4.84 -19.60 -26.12
N GLN A 285 4.86 -18.66 -25.15
CA GLN A 285 5.87 -18.64 -24.09
C GLN A 285 5.33 -19.21 -22.76
N GLU A 286 4.08 -19.66 -22.71
CA GLU A 286 3.41 -20.16 -21.48
C GLU A 286 3.54 -19.21 -20.29
N ILE A 287 3.44 -17.89 -20.53
CA ILE A 287 3.58 -16.87 -19.46
C ILE A 287 2.37 -16.91 -18.53
N ASN A 288 2.63 -17.02 -17.23
CA ASN A 288 1.59 -16.99 -16.21
C ASN A 288 1.33 -15.55 -15.76
N ILE A 289 0.13 -15.02 -15.98
CA ILE A 289 -0.27 -13.69 -15.49
C ILE A 289 -1.25 -13.84 -14.33
N ARG A 290 -0.97 -13.10 -13.24
CA ARG A 290 -1.84 -13.06 -12.07
C ARG A 290 -2.05 -11.63 -11.58
N GLY A 291 -3.31 -11.25 -11.32
CA GLY A 291 -3.63 -10.03 -10.60
C GLY A 291 -3.36 -10.18 -9.11
N CYS A 292 -2.87 -9.12 -8.47
CA CYS A 292 -2.69 -9.01 -7.04
C CYS A 292 -3.55 -7.86 -6.50
N PHE A 293 -4.43 -8.15 -5.53
CA PHE A 293 -5.28 -7.15 -4.89
C PHE A 293 -5.17 -7.22 -3.38
N GLY A 294 -4.72 -6.11 -2.77
CA GLY A 294 -4.59 -5.99 -1.32
C GLY A 294 -3.70 -7.10 -0.72
N TYR A 295 -4.14 -7.67 0.39
CA TYR A 295 -3.40 -8.65 1.19
C TYR A 295 -4.38 -9.44 2.07
N ASP A 296 -3.95 -10.60 2.58
CA ASP A 296 -4.67 -11.32 3.65
C ASP A 296 -4.18 -10.88 5.05
N HIS A 297 -4.80 -11.41 6.10
CA HIS A 297 -4.42 -11.07 7.48
C HIS A 297 -2.96 -11.50 7.80
N ASN A 298 -2.50 -12.61 7.24
CA ASN A 298 -1.14 -13.11 7.46
C ASN A 298 -0.11 -12.24 6.77
N ASP A 299 -0.40 -11.73 5.56
CA ASP A 299 0.46 -10.80 4.85
C ASP A 299 0.61 -9.48 5.66
N PHE A 300 -0.49 -8.97 6.26
CA PHE A 300 -0.44 -7.79 7.12
C PHE A 300 0.34 -8.03 8.42
N LYS A 301 0.10 -9.16 9.07
CA LYS A 301 0.86 -9.57 10.25
C LYS A 301 2.35 -9.68 9.94
N ARG A 302 2.71 -10.31 8.83
CA ARG A 302 4.12 -10.44 8.40
C ARG A 302 4.76 -9.08 8.11
N ALA A 303 4.04 -8.16 7.46
CA ALA A 303 4.50 -6.78 7.25
C ALA A 303 4.79 -6.08 8.58
N PHE A 304 3.87 -6.18 9.53
CA PHE A 304 4.03 -5.62 10.86
C PHE A 304 5.25 -6.19 11.59
N GLU A 305 5.44 -7.51 11.58
CA GLU A 305 6.59 -8.18 12.17
C GLU A 305 7.91 -7.71 11.56
N LEU A 306 7.99 -7.60 10.23
CA LEU A 306 9.19 -7.12 9.55
C LEU A 306 9.55 -5.67 9.93
N LEU A 307 8.55 -4.79 10.05
CA LEU A 307 8.77 -3.42 10.50
C LEU A 307 9.21 -3.36 11.96
N THR A 308 8.63 -4.19 12.82
CA THR A 308 9.02 -4.31 14.23
C THR A 308 10.48 -4.76 14.38
N HIS A 309 10.95 -5.63 13.48
CA HIS A 309 12.34 -6.09 13.45
C HIS A 309 13.30 -5.15 12.70
N GLY A 310 12.83 -3.96 12.31
CA GLY A 310 13.67 -2.90 11.75
C GLY A 310 13.96 -3.03 10.25
N LEU A 311 13.06 -3.64 9.48
CA LEU A 311 13.16 -3.71 8.02
C LEU A 311 13.27 -2.29 7.40
N LEU A 312 12.55 -1.32 7.97
CA LEU A 312 12.62 0.10 7.62
C LEU A 312 13.03 0.93 8.82
N ARG A 313 13.85 1.95 8.58
CA ARG A 313 14.23 2.94 9.59
C ARG A 313 13.68 4.31 9.20
N ALA A 314 13.27 5.10 10.20
CA ALA A 314 12.91 6.50 10.00
C ALA A 314 14.14 7.33 9.56
N GLY A 315 13.93 8.42 8.83
CA GLY A 315 14.99 9.35 8.46
C GLY A 315 15.63 9.09 7.10
N THR A 316 14.82 8.80 6.10
CA THR A 316 15.26 8.58 4.72
C THR A 316 14.63 9.60 3.78
N ASP A 317 15.36 10.05 2.76
CA ASP A 317 14.94 11.06 1.77
C ASP A 317 13.75 10.64 0.90
N TRP A 318 13.25 9.41 1.05
CA TRP A 318 12.14 8.87 0.27
C TRP A 318 10.75 9.14 0.87
N LEU A 319 10.68 9.46 2.20
CA LEU A 319 9.47 9.71 2.95
C LEU A 319 9.47 11.15 3.48
N GLU A 320 8.38 11.86 3.27
CA GLU A 320 8.18 13.22 3.77
C GLU A 320 6.97 13.26 4.72
N GLU A 321 7.18 13.80 5.92
CA GLU A 321 6.11 14.07 6.87
C GLU A 321 5.57 15.49 6.69
N ARG A 322 4.24 15.64 6.64
CA ARG A 322 3.55 16.92 6.53
C ARG A 322 2.39 17.01 7.53
N PRO A 323 2.03 18.19 8.03
CA PRO A 323 0.83 18.33 8.88
C PRO A 323 -0.44 18.00 8.08
N LEU A 324 -1.50 17.52 8.76
CA LEU A 324 -2.80 17.21 8.12
C LEU A 324 -3.33 18.39 7.31
N ALA A 325 -3.13 19.62 7.79
CA ALA A 325 -3.54 20.85 7.11
C ALA A 325 -2.88 21.03 5.73
N ALA A 326 -1.72 20.43 5.48
CA ALA A 326 -1.06 20.41 4.18
C ALA A 326 -1.62 19.33 3.23
N GLY A 327 -2.61 18.55 3.66
CA GLY A 327 -3.23 17.48 2.88
C GLY A 327 -3.69 17.92 1.50
N PRO A 328 -4.51 18.99 1.36
CA PRO A 328 -4.99 19.44 0.05
C PRO A 328 -3.85 19.74 -0.93
N ALA A 329 -2.82 20.49 -0.48
CA ALA A 329 -1.65 20.81 -1.29
C ALA A 329 -0.80 19.57 -1.61
N SER A 330 -0.73 18.59 -0.69
CA SER A 330 0.00 17.33 -0.90
C SER A 330 -0.67 16.47 -1.98
N PHE A 331 -2.00 16.35 -1.96
CA PHE A 331 -2.74 15.63 -2.99
C PHE A 331 -2.58 16.29 -4.37
N ALA A 332 -2.78 17.59 -4.45
CA ALA A 332 -2.59 18.35 -5.70
C ALA A 332 -1.17 18.19 -6.24
N GLY A 333 -0.15 18.43 -5.41
CA GLY A 333 1.26 18.36 -5.82
C GLY A 333 1.72 16.96 -6.21
N LEU A 334 1.19 15.88 -5.59
CA LEU A 334 1.47 14.49 -6.00
C LEU A 334 0.85 14.17 -7.37
N VAL A 335 -0.39 14.59 -7.60
CA VAL A 335 -1.08 14.37 -8.88
C VAL A 335 -0.42 15.15 -10.01
N ASP A 336 -0.01 16.38 -9.75
CA ASP A 336 0.62 17.26 -10.75
C ASP A 336 2.15 17.03 -10.88
N ALA A 337 2.68 15.96 -10.26
CA ALA A 337 4.10 15.57 -10.26
C ALA A 337 5.07 16.69 -9.80
N GLN A 338 4.58 17.60 -8.93
CA GLN A 338 5.37 18.71 -8.36
C GLN A 338 6.13 18.28 -7.08
N ILE A 339 5.81 17.12 -6.51
CA ILE A 339 6.42 16.60 -5.30
C ILE A 339 7.28 15.39 -5.65
N ALA A 340 8.57 15.46 -5.32
CA ALA A 340 9.54 14.41 -5.60
C ALA A 340 9.53 13.25 -4.58
N ALA A 341 8.99 13.47 -3.36
CA ALA A 341 8.92 12.46 -2.33
C ALA A 341 8.19 11.20 -2.82
N THR A 342 8.75 10.04 -2.56
CA THR A 342 8.12 8.76 -2.95
C THR A 342 6.89 8.46 -2.08
N LYS A 343 6.93 8.85 -0.81
CA LYS A 343 5.84 8.68 0.14
C LYS A 343 5.61 9.94 0.97
N ILE A 344 4.37 10.35 1.12
CA ILE A 344 3.96 11.37 2.07
C ILE A 344 3.16 10.72 3.20
N VAL A 345 3.51 11.09 4.43
CA VAL A 345 2.76 10.74 5.65
C VAL A 345 2.25 12.03 6.29
N LEU A 346 0.94 12.13 6.47
CA LEU A 346 0.31 13.24 7.16
C LEU A 346 0.37 13.02 8.67
N ARG A 347 0.90 14.01 9.40
CA ARG A 347 0.86 14.06 10.86
C ARG A 347 -0.44 14.67 11.31
N VAL A 348 -1.12 13.99 12.23
CA VAL A 348 -2.42 14.37 12.76
C VAL A 348 -2.28 14.66 14.25
N GLY A 349 -2.30 15.92 14.62
CA GLY A 349 -2.25 16.38 16.03
C GLY A 349 -0.85 16.51 16.58
#